data_0491adbaa319f00fd735077d88f54649
#
_entry.id   0491adbaa319f00fd735077d88f54649
#
_cell.length_a   1.000
_cell.length_b   1.000
_cell.length_c   1.000
_cell.angle_alpha   90.00
_cell.angle_beta   90.00
_cell.angle_gamma   90.00
#
_symmetry.space_group_name_H-M   'P 1'
#
loop_
_entity.id
_entity.type
_entity.pdbx_description
1 polymer ?
#
loop_
_entity_poly.entity_id
_entity_poly.type
_entity_poly.pdbx_seq_one_letter_code
_entity_poly.pdbx_strand_id
1 'polypeptide(L)'
;MAHEQEIMRIDSKGRVTIPAHMREELGMKEGSYATVRIDREDRSVTVSLFAGAHARLVEMKLKIPDRPGALARAARTLSEMNLDLMTSSSRTVKKGDLAEWIVVADVGQSGMTMEEIKRKILGNRDAMAVEVKELPV
;
A
#
# COMPACT_ATOMS: atom_id res chain seq x y z
N MET A 1 -10.05 -29.30 -0.53
CA MET A 1 -9.41 -28.13 -1.12
C MET A 1 -8.31 -28.57 -2.08
N ALA A 2 -8.39 -28.15 -3.32
CA ALA A 2 -7.40 -28.52 -4.31
C ALA A 2 -6.23 -27.55 -4.29
N HIS A 3 -5.01 -28.10 -4.21
CA HIS A 3 -3.79 -27.34 -4.37
C HIS A 3 -3.17 -27.75 -5.70
N GLU A 4 -3.00 -26.79 -6.57
CA GLU A 4 -2.32 -27.02 -7.83
C GLU A 4 -0.85 -26.61 -7.68
N GLN A 5 0.01 -27.35 -8.34
CA GLN A 5 1.44 -27.13 -8.25
C GLN A 5 2.07 -27.35 -9.61
N GLU A 6 2.91 -26.44 -10.03
CA GLU A 6 3.73 -26.59 -11.23
C GLU A 6 5.20 -26.44 -10.89
N ILE A 7 6.04 -27.23 -11.53
CA ILE A 7 7.48 -27.13 -11.38
C ILE A 7 7.99 -26.24 -12.51
N MET A 8 8.72 -25.19 -12.14
CA MET A 8 9.18 -24.19 -13.08
C MET A 8 10.67 -23.95 -12.92
N ARG A 9 11.28 -23.48 -13.99
CA ARG A 9 12.69 -23.12 -13.96
C ARG A 9 12.84 -21.62 -13.77
N ILE A 10 13.68 -21.22 -12.84
CA ILE A 10 14.03 -19.80 -12.62
C ILE A 10 15.05 -19.40 -13.67
N ASP A 11 14.81 -18.28 -14.36
CA ASP A 11 15.72 -17.80 -15.41
C ASP A 11 16.92 -17.02 -14.83
N SER A 12 17.78 -16.52 -15.71
CA SER A 12 19.02 -15.82 -15.30
C SER A 12 18.74 -14.50 -14.57
N LYS A 13 17.55 -13.97 -14.69
CA LYS A 13 17.13 -12.72 -13.99
C LYS A 13 16.27 -13.00 -12.75
N GLY A 14 16.17 -14.25 -12.34
CA GLY A 14 15.40 -14.64 -11.17
C GLY A 14 13.89 -14.63 -11.40
N ARG A 15 13.42 -14.76 -12.65
CA ARG A 15 12.00 -14.65 -12.97
C ARG A 15 11.37 -16.03 -13.16
N VAL A 16 10.10 -16.12 -12.77
CA VAL A 16 9.20 -17.19 -13.17
C VAL A 16 7.92 -16.53 -13.69
N THR A 17 7.22 -17.22 -14.57
CA THR A 17 5.94 -16.76 -15.07
C THR A 17 4.84 -17.51 -14.33
N ILE A 18 3.91 -16.77 -13.73
CA ILE A 18 2.72 -17.38 -13.12
C ILE A 18 1.89 -17.94 -14.28
N PRO A 19 1.56 -19.26 -14.26
CA PRO A 19 0.80 -19.87 -15.35
C PRO A 19 -0.52 -19.16 -15.63
N ALA A 20 -0.89 -19.10 -16.92
CA ALA A 20 -2.06 -18.35 -17.35
C ALA A 20 -3.35 -18.80 -16.66
N HIS A 21 -3.55 -20.10 -16.48
CA HIS A 21 -4.77 -20.61 -15.82
C HIS A 21 -4.83 -20.19 -14.35
N MET A 22 -3.70 -20.09 -13.67
CA MET A 22 -3.67 -19.60 -12.28
C MET A 22 -3.99 -18.11 -12.22
N ARG A 23 -3.46 -17.33 -13.15
CA ARG A 23 -3.78 -15.91 -13.23
C ARG A 23 -5.26 -15.68 -13.47
N GLU A 24 -5.87 -16.44 -14.38
CA GLU A 24 -7.29 -16.33 -14.70
C GLU A 24 -8.17 -16.68 -13.51
N GLU A 25 -7.88 -17.78 -12.83
CA GLU A 25 -8.64 -18.19 -11.65
C GLU A 25 -8.60 -17.18 -10.54
N LEU A 26 -7.47 -16.51 -10.35
CA LEU A 26 -7.27 -15.59 -9.24
C LEU A 26 -7.54 -14.13 -9.60
N GLY A 27 -7.86 -13.85 -10.87
CA GLY A 27 -8.12 -12.48 -11.31
C GLY A 27 -6.86 -11.62 -11.38
N MET A 28 -5.70 -12.25 -11.56
CA MET A 28 -4.43 -11.54 -11.73
C MET A 28 -4.28 -11.04 -13.15
N LYS A 29 -4.71 -9.83 -13.40
CA LYS A 29 -4.70 -9.21 -14.73
C LYS A 29 -3.56 -8.23 -14.85
N GLU A 30 -3.20 -7.88 -16.09
CA GLU A 30 -2.24 -6.82 -16.35
C GLU A 30 -2.65 -5.55 -15.61
N GLY A 31 -1.69 -4.93 -14.93
CA GLY A 31 -1.94 -3.73 -14.12
C GLY A 31 -2.40 -4.00 -12.70
N SER A 32 -2.74 -5.23 -12.35
CA SER A 32 -3.06 -5.59 -10.97
C SER A 32 -1.82 -5.45 -10.07
N TYR A 33 -2.05 -5.20 -8.80
CA TYR A 33 -0.99 -5.13 -7.80
C TYR A 33 -0.93 -6.43 -7.02
N ALA A 34 0.29 -6.89 -6.75
CA ALA A 34 0.51 -8.08 -5.94
C ALA A 34 1.47 -7.76 -4.80
N THR A 35 1.30 -8.47 -3.70
CA THR A 35 2.31 -8.49 -2.64
C THR A 35 3.18 -9.71 -2.83
N VAL A 36 4.46 -9.57 -2.49
CA VAL A 36 5.42 -10.67 -2.51
C VAL A 36 5.99 -10.80 -1.10
N ARG A 37 5.81 -11.96 -0.50
CA ARG A 37 6.24 -12.21 0.88
C ARG A 37 7.25 -13.34 0.93
N ILE A 38 8.31 -13.15 1.69
CA ILE A 38 9.35 -14.16 1.88
C ILE A 38 9.10 -14.94 3.18
N ASP A 39 9.29 -16.26 3.13
CA ASP A 39 9.41 -17.12 4.29
C ASP A 39 10.78 -17.77 4.25
N ARG A 40 11.63 -17.38 5.17
CA ARG A 40 13.04 -17.83 5.18
C ARG A 40 13.20 -19.27 5.65
N GLU A 41 12.36 -19.71 6.55
CA GLU A 41 12.42 -21.09 7.06
C GLU A 41 12.01 -22.08 5.96
N ASP A 42 10.90 -21.81 5.29
CA ASP A 42 10.41 -22.66 4.20
C ASP A 42 11.16 -22.45 2.89
N ARG A 43 11.99 -21.42 2.82
CA ARG A 43 12.68 -21.01 1.59
C ARG A 43 11.67 -20.82 0.46
N SER A 44 10.62 -20.06 0.75
CA SER A 44 9.51 -19.83 -0.17
C SER A 44 9.17 -18.36 -0.31
N VAL A 45 8.49 -18.07 -1.41
CA VAL A 45 7.92 -16.76 -1.72
C VAL A 45 6.45 -16.97 -2.02
N THR A 46 5.60 -16.14 -1.42
CA THR A 46 4.17 -16.15 -1.71
C THR A 46 3.81 -14.87 -2.45
N VAL A 47 3.15 -15.03 -3.58
CA VAL A 47 2.63 -13.91 -4.37
C VAL A 47 1.12 -13.90 -4.21
N SER A 48 0.56 -12.79 -3.76
CA SER A 48 -0.89 -12.65 -3.52
C SER A 48 -1.42 -11.43 -4.25
N LEU A 49 -2.62 -11.56 -4.84
CA LEU A 49 -3.29 -10.40 -5.42
C LEU A 49 -3.63 -9.42 -4.29
N PHE A 50 -3.28 -8.15 -4.49
CA PHE A 50 -3.45 -7.10 -3.50
C PHE A 50 -4.51 -6.08 -3.91
N ALA A 51 -4.46 -5.63 -5.16
CA ALA A 51 -5.44 -4.68 -5.69
C ALA A 51 -5.59 -4.88 -7.19
N GLY A 52 -6.77 -4.57 -7.72
CA GLY A 52 -7.09 -4.74 -9.13
C GLY A 52 -6.43 -3.71 -10.04
N ALA A 53 -6.57 -3.92 -11.34
CA ALA A 53 -5.91 -3.10 -12.37
C ALA A 53 -6.38 -1.65 -12.40
N HIS A 54 -7.56 -1.34 -11.86
CA HIS A 54 -8.09 0.02 -11.81
C HIS A 54 -7.65 0.80 -10.57
N ALA A 55 -7.02 0.15 -9.63
CA ALA A 55 -6.51 0.81 -8.44
C ALA A 55 -5.31 1.68 -8.79
N ARG A 56 -5.15 2.77 -8.05
CA ARG A 56 -3.98 3.61 -8.13
C ARG A 56 -3.41 3.75 -6.72
N LEU A 57 -2.38 2.98 -6.45
CA LEU A 57 -1.81 2.90 -5.11
C LEU A 57 -0.69 3.90 -4.92
N VAL A 58 -0.72 4.56 -3.76
CA VAL A 58 0.35 5.45 -3.31
C VAL A 58 0.72 5.09 -1.89
N GLU A 59 1.99 5.30 -1.55
CA GLU A 59 2.45 5.23 -0.18
C GLU A 59 2.59 6.65 0.35
N MET A 60 1.97 6.91 1.49
CA MET A 60 2.07 8.21 2.16
C MET A 60 2.73 8.03 3.51
N LYS A 61 3.68 8.91 3.81
CA LYS A 61 4.34 8.96 5.10
C LYS A 61 4.02 10.31 5.72
N LEU A 62 3.27 10.28 6.82
CA LEU A 62 2.84 11.47 7.52
C LEU A 62 3.56 11.59 8.85
N LYS A 63 4.06 12.78 9.15
CA LYS A 63 4.54 13.11 10.49
C LYS A 63 3.41 13.79 11.24
N ILE A 64 2.98 13.18 12.32
CA ILE A 64 1.85 13.64 13.11
C ILE A 64 2.27 13.84 14.57
N PRO A 65 1.55 14.71 15.33
CA PRO A 65 1.84 14.84 16.76
C PRO A 65 1.63 13.51 17.49
N ASP A 66 2.50 13.17 18.41
CA ASP A 66 2.33 11.99 19.26
C ASP A 66 1.40 12.35 20.42
N ARG A 67 0.10 12.43 20.12
CA ARG A 67 -0.95 12.76 21.07
C ARG A 67 -2.20 11.92 20.79
N PRO A 68 -3.00 11.64 21.85
CA PRO A 68 -4.27 10.95 21.66
C PRO A 68 -5.14 11.64 20.61
N GLY A 69 -5.70 10.87 19.69
CA GLY A 69 -6.59 11.36 18.64
C GLY A 69 -5.92 11.88 17.39
N ALA A 70 -4.61 12.11 17.39
CA ALA A 70 -3.92 12.64 16.21
C ALA A 70 -4.03 11.69 15.01
N LEU A 71 -3.80 10.41 15.24
CA LEU A 71 -3.92 9.40 14.16
C LEU A 71 -5.35 9.31 13.63
N ALA A 72 -6.33 9.35 14.53
CA ALA A 72 -7.74 9.29 14.14
C ALA A 72 -8.14 10.47 13.27
N ARG A 73 -7.66 11.68 13.61
CA ARG A 73 -7.94 12.89 12.82
C ARG A 73 -7.29 12.81 11.44
N ALA A 74 -6.04 12.36 11.38
CA ALA A 74 -5.34 12.18 10.11
C ALA A 74 -6.06 11.16 9.22
N ALA A 75 -6.47 10.03 9.79
CA ALA A 75 -7.21 9.01 9.06
C ALA A 75 -8.55 9.54 8.54
N ARG A 76 -9.25 10.36 9.33
CA ARG A 76 -10.50 11.00 8.91
C ARG A 76 -10.28 11.91 7.71
N THR A 77 -9.23 12.71 7.72
CA THR A 77 -8.89 13.59 6.60
C THR A 77 -8.70 12.80 5.31
N LEU A 78 -7.97 11.68 5.38
CA LEU A 78 -7.80 10.82 4.21
C LEU A 78 -9.12 10.21 3.75
N SER A 79 -9.95 9.78 4.68
CA SER A 79 -11.27 9.21 4.38
C SER A 79 -12.18 10.22 3.69
N GLU A 80 -12.15 11.47 4.10
CA GLU A 80 -12.98 12.55 3.51
C GLU A 80 -12.58 12.86 2.07
N MET A 81 -11.36 12.53 1.68
CA MET A 81 -10.89 12.65 0.28
C MET A 81 -11.22 11.41 -0.57
N ASN A 82 -11.97 10.47 -0.02
CA ASN A 82 -12.33 9.22 -0.68
C ASN A 82 -11.11 8.37 -1.03
N LEU A 83 -10.13 8.33 -0.14
CA LEU A 83 -8.97 7.45 -0.24
C LEU A 83 -9.27 6.16 0.50
N ASP A 84 -9.03 5.04 -0.19
CA ASP A 84 -9.21 3.72 0.43
C ASP A 84 -7.88 3.28 1.04
N LEU A 85 -7.86 3.13 2.38
CA LEU A 85 -6.65 2.76 3.11
C LEU A 85 -6.45 1.26 3.04
N MET A 86 -5.38 0.82 2.39
CA MET A 86 -5.07 -0.58 2.16
C MET A 86 -4.21 -1.19 3.26
N THR A 87 -3.16 -0.47 3.66
CA THR A 87 -2.31 -0.86 4.78
C THR A 87 -1.99 0.35 5.63
N SER A 88 -1.70 0.12 6.90
CA SER A 88 -1.43 1.19 7.84
C SER A 88 -0.45 0.71 8.90
N SER A 89 0.52 1.54 9.22
CA SER A 89 1.52 1.26 10.24
C SER A 89 1.94 2.58 10.88
N SER A 90 2.00 2.62 12.20
CA SER A 90 2.43 3.83 12.92
C SER A 90 3.50 3.49 13.93
N ARG A 91 4.36 4.47 14.21
CA ARG A 91 5.40 4.34 15.23
C ARG A 91 5.65 5.68 15.89
N THR A 92 5.98 5.62 17.17
CA THR A 92 6.44 6.80 17.89
C THR A 92 7.89 7.07 17.48
N VAL A 93 8.16 8.29 17.03
CA VAL A 93 9.52 8.73 16.72
C VAL A 93 10.12 9.39 17.95
N LYS A 94 9.34 10.29 18.59
CA LYS A 94 9.73 10.94 19.84
C LYS A 94 8.50 11.02 20.74
N LYS A 95 8.52 10.27 21.83
CA LYS A 95 7.38 10.13 22.74
C LYS A 95 6.86 11.50 23.20
N GLY A 96 5.55 11.69 23.07
CA GLY A 96 4.89 12.93 23.46
C GLY A 96 5.04 14.07 22.46
N ASP A 97 5.79 13.89 21.39
CA ASP A 97 6.11 14.94 20.43
C ASP A 97 5.80 14.54 18.99
N LEU A 98 6.39 13.46 18.51
CA LEU A 98 6.31 13.10 17.09
C LEU A 98 6.04 11.61 16.88
N ALA A 99 5.10 11.32 16.02
CA ALA A 99 4.84 9.98 15.49
C ALA A 99 4.89 10.01 13.96
N GLU A 100 5.12 8.85 13.37
CA GLU A 100 5.15 8.68 11.92
C GLU A 100 4.10 7.64 11.54
N TRP A 101 3.27 7.98 10.55
CA TRP A 101 2.23 7.11 10.05
C TRP A 101 2.48 6.83 8.58
N ILE A 102 2.65 5.55 8.25
CA ILE A 102 2.86 5.10 6.88
C ILE A 102 1.61 4.37 6.43
N VAL A 103 1.04 4.80 5.33
CA VAL A 103 -0.20 4.23 4.80
C VAL A 103 -0.06 4.00 3.30
N VAL A 104 -0.58 2.85 2.84
CA VAL A 104 -0.78 2.62 1.42
C VAL A 104 -2.26 2.81 1.15
N ALA A 105 -2.58 3.68 0.21
CA ALA A 105 -3.96 4.02 -0.12
C ALA A 105 -4.20 3.91 -1.62
N ASP A 106 -5.41 3.52 -1.98
CA ASP A 106 -5.90 3.62 -3.34
C ASP A 106 -6.52 5.01 -3.51
N VAL A 107 -5.92 5.82 -4.36
CA VAL A 107 -6.36 7.20 -4.63
C VAL A 107 -7.21 7.29 -5.90
N GLY A 108 -7.49 6.15 -6.54
CA GLY A 108 -8.17 6.11 -7.83
C GLY A 108 -9.56 6.72 -7.82
N GLN A 109 -10.24 6.72 -6.68
CA GLN A 109 -11.61 7.25 -6.55
C GLN A 109 -11.64 8.68 -6.01
N SER A 110 -10.49 9.27 -5.70
CA SER A 110 -10.45 10.61 -5.09
C SER A 110 -10.76 11.73 -6.08
N GLY A 111 -10.43 11.53 -7.36
CA GLY A 111 -10.50 12.59 -8.36
C GLY A 111 -9.48 13.71 -8.14
N MET A 112 -8.52 13.50 -7.26
CA MET A 112 -7.54 14.52 -6.86
C MET A 112 -6.15 14.18 -7.34
N THR A 113 -5.35 15.22 -7.61
CA THR A 113 -3.92 15.07 -7.89
C THR A 113 -3.15 14.85 -6.59
N MET A 114 -1.92 14.35 -6.70
CA MET A 114 -1.05 14.20 -5.53
C MET A 114 -0.81 15.53 -4.82
N GLU A 115 -0.65 16.60 -5.58
CA GLU A 115 -0.44 17.94 -5.00
C GLU A 115 -1.67 18.42 -4.20
N GLU A 116 -2.87 18.17 -4.73
CA GLU A 116 -4.11 18.50 -4.03
C GLU A 116 -4.25 17.70 -2.74
N ILE A 117 -3.93 16.41 -2.77
CA ILE A 117 -3.97 15.54 -1.59
C ILE A 117 -3.02 16.04 -0.52
N LYS A 118 -1.75 16.31 -0.88
CA LYS A 118 -0.76 16.85 0.06
C LYS A 118 -1.23 18.16 0.68
N ARG A 119 -1.72 19.06 -0.15
CA ARG A 119 -2.19 20.37 0.30
C ARG A 119 -3.32 20.23 1.32
N LYS A 120 -4.25 19.34 1.05
CA LYS A 120 -5.40 19.13 1.94
C LYS A 120 -5.00 18.53 3.27
N ILE A 121 -4.06 17.58 3.25
CA ILE A 121 -3.53 16.98 4.48
C ILE A 121 -2.85 18.05 5.34
N LEU A 122 -1.97 18.83 4.75
CA LEU A 122 -1.23 19.87 5.46
C LEU A 122 -2.15 21.05 5.90
N GLY A 123 -3.15 21.37 5.08
CA GLY A 123 -4.08 22.44 5.35
C GLY A 123 -4.98 22.19 6.55
N ASN A 124 -5.30 20.95 6.83
CA ASN A 124 -6.12 20.57 7.98
C ASN A 124 -5.31 20.49 9.28
N ARG A 125 -4.00 20.71 9.21
CA ARG A 125 -3.08 20.69 10.36
C ARG A 125 -3.04 19.34 11.09
N ASP A 126 -3.53 18.28 10.46
CA ASP A 126 -3.48 16.93 11.04
C ASP A 126 -2.09 16.32 10.88
N ALA A 127 -1.26 16.87 10.01
CA ALA A 127 0.10 16.41 9.79
C ALA A 127 1.05 17.60 9.68
N MET A 128 2.27 17.43 10.18
CA MET A 128 3.33 18.43 10.08
C MET A 128 4.12 18.30 8.78
N ALA A 129 4.13 17.10 8.21
CA ALA A 129 4.80 16.81 6.93
C ALA A 129 4.16 15.59 6.29
N VAL A 130 4.19 15.54 4.99
CA VAL A 130 3.71 14.40 4.21
C VAL A 130 4.63 14.17 3.01
N GLU A 131 5.01 12.91 2.82
CA GLU A 131 5.71 12.43 1.63
C GLU A 131 4.79 11.46 0.92
N VAL A 132 4.67 11.57 -0.40
CA VAL A 132 3.83 10.70 -1.20
C VAL A 132 4.67 10.13 -2.35
N LYS A 133 4.58 8.83 -2.56
CA LYS A 133 5.19 8.20 -3.74
C LYS A 133 4.23 7.20 -4.35
N GLU A 134 4.22 7.14 -5.66
CA GLU A 134 3.40 6.17 -6.39
C GLU A 134 4.03 4.77 -6.31
N LEU A 135 3.16 3.75 -6.25
CA LEU A 135 3.58 2.36 -6.24
C LEU A 135 3.21 1.70 -7.58
N PRO A 136 3.99 0.71 -8.03
CA PRO A 136 5.29 0.29 -7.45
C PRO A 136 6.37 1.34 -7.68
N VAL A 137 7.37 1.28 -6.83
CA VAL A 137 8.51 2.20 -6.92
C VAL A 137 9.47 1.74 -7.99
#